data_0867dd220409d30c5a5b7ceeda08f4d6
#
_entry.id   0867dd220409d30c5a5b7ceeda08f4d6
#
_cell.length_a   1.000
_cell.length_b   1.000
_cell.length_c   1.000
_cell.angle_alpha   90.00
_cell.angle_beta   90.00
_cell.angle_gamma   90.00
#
_symmetry.space_group_name_H-M   'P 1'
#
loop_
_entity.id
_entity.type
_entity.pdbx_description
1 polymer ?
#
loop_
_entity_poly.entity_id
_entity_poly.type
_entity_poly.pdbx_seq_one_letter_code
_entity_poly.pdbx_strand_id
1 'polypeptide(L)'
;MSKIYSIEDLKDILLKEKKRKKKIVLCHGVFDLLHIGHIKHLEKSKSLGDKLVVTITADKYVFKGPNRPVFNENLRSEAIASLKVVDYVAINYSASAALSLKLLKPDFYCKGKDYKNFKDDITGQIKNEVKILKSNKGKFVLTDEITFSSSSLLNLTGNINKSKHNKTIKEIKKITNFSQIKNIPSCQNTVSI
;
A
#
# COMPACT_ATOMS: atom_id res chain seq x y z
N MET A 1 -1.49 6.22 -22.08
CA MET A 1 -2.13 4.89 -21.97
C MET A 1 -2.29 4.52 -20.51
N SER A 2 -3.42 3.94 -20.13
CA SER A 2 -3.62 3.43 -18.77
C SER A 2 -2.57 2.37 -18.43
N LYS A 3 -2.09 2.35 -17.18
CA LYS A 3 -1.21 1.29 -16.66
C LYS A 3 -1.98 0.32 -15.74
N ILE A 4 -3.27 0.58 -15.48
CA ILE A 4 -4.11 -0.20 -14.57
C ILE A 4 -4.93 -1.18 -15.40
N TYR A 5 -4.86 -2.47 -15.04
CA TYR A 5 -5.48 -3.59 -15.74
C TYR A 5 -6.16 -4.54 -14.74
N SER A 6 -7.09 -5.36 -15.22
CA SER A 6 -7.48 -6.57 -14.47
C SER A 6 -6.32 -7.55 -14.37
N ILE A 7 -6.34 -8.46 -13.41
CA ILE A 7 -5.28 -9.49 -13.31
C ILE A 7 -5.30 -10.41 -14.53
N GLU A 8 -6.48 -10.68 -15.08
CA GLU A 8 -6.71 -11.50 -16.27
C GLU A 8 -6.09 -10.87 -17.51
N ASP A 9 -6.41 -9.60 -17.79
CA ASP A 9 -5.82 -8.86 -18.93
C ASP A 9 -4.31 -8.74 -18.78
N LEU A 10 -3.85 -8.45 -17.56
CA LEU A 10 -2.43 -8.32 -17.27
C LEU A 10 -1.67 -9.63 -17.52
N LYS A 11 -2.28 -10.78 -17.20
CA LYS A 11 -1.71 -12.10 -17.52
C LYS A 11 -1.41 -12.21 -19.02
N ASP A 12 -2.35 -11.83 -19.88
CA ASP A 12 -2.18 -11.95 -21.34
C ASP A 12 -1.14 -10.95 -21.87
N ILE A 13 -1.10 -9.75 -21.32
CA ILE A 13 -0.05 -8.75 -21.62
C ILE A 13 1.32 -9.31 -21.26
N LEU A 14 1.47 -9.87 -20.06
CA LEU A 14 2.75 -10.39 -19.59
C LEU A 14 3.20 -11.65 -20.35
N LEU A 15 2.27 -12.46 -20.85
CA LEU A 15 2.62 -13.56 -21.75
C LEU A 15 3.27 -13.06 -23.05
N LYS A 16 2.76 -11.94 -23.62
CA LYS A 16 3.35 -11.30 -24.80
C LYS A 16 4.73 -10.72 -24.48
N GLU A 17 4.91 -10.07 -23.31
CA GLU A 17 6.20 -9.53 -22.89
C GLU A 17 7.24 -10.65 -22.70
N LYS A 18 6.86 -11.78 -22.11
CA LYS A 18 7.73 -12.95 -21.94
C LYS A 18 8.16 -13.59 -23.26
N LYS A 19 7.27 -13.65 -24.24
CA LYS A 19 7.62 -14.07 -25.62
C LYS A 19 8.72 -13.17 -26.21
N ARG A 20 8.75 -11.89 -25.82
CA ARG A 20 9.82 -10.93 -26.17
C ARG A 20 11.06 -11.03 -25.26
N LYS A 21 11.15 -12.09 -24.45
CA LYS A 21 12.24 -12.35 -23.49
C LYS A 21 12.38 -11.28 -22.40
N LYS A 22 11.33 -10.51 -22.12
CA LYS A 22 11.33 -9.51 -21.06
C LYS A 22 11.21 -10.16 -19.70
N LYS A 23 12.06 -9.70 -18.75
CA LYS A 23 12.03 -10.11 -17.34
C LYS A 23 10.96 -9.35 -16.58
N ILE A 24 10.08 -10.07 -15.92
CA ILE A 24 8.96 -9.52 -15.15
C ILE A 24 9.30 -9.48 -13.67
N VAL A 25 9.17 -8.32 -13.07
CA VAL A 25 9.32 -8.10 -11.63
C VAL A 25 7.94 -7.81 -11.03
N LEU A 26 7.59 -8.47 -9.95
CA LEU A 26 6.34 -8.25 -9.21
C LEU A 26 6.65 -7.68 -7.83
N CYS A 27 5.98 -6.58 -7.47
CA CYS A 27 5.81 -6.11 -6.11
C CYS A 27 4.35 -6.25 -5.70
N HIS A 28 4.09 -6.64 -4.45
CA HIS A 28 2.73 -6.73 -3.90
C HIS A 28 2.65 -6.09 -2.53
N GLY A 29 1.62 -5.28 -2.30
CA GLY A 29 1.39 -4.63 -1.02
C GLY A 29 0.09 -3.84 -0.96
N VAL A 30 -0.17 -3.22 0.19
CA VAL A 30 -1.31 -2.33 0.39
C VAL A 30 -1.06 -0.96 -0.23
N PHE A 31 0.14 -0.39 -0.07
CA PHE A 31 0.54 0.94 -0.55
C PHE A 31 -0.45 2.05 -0.14
N ASP A 32 -0.87 2.03 1.12
CA ASP A 32 -1.95 2.90 1.61
C ASP A 32 -1.58 4.39 1.55
N LEU A 33 -0.52 4.79 2.27
CA LEU A 33 0.09 6.10 2.14
C LEU A 33 1.43 5.95 1.40
N LEU A 34 1.46 6.42 0.16
CA LEU A 34 2.68 6.38 -0.63
C LEU A 34 3.73 7.33 -0.03
N HIS A 35 4.94 6.82 0.21
CA HIS A 35 6.06 7.56 0.77
C HIS A 35 7.38 7.16 0.10
N ILE A 36 8.44 7.90 0.39
CA ILE A 36 9.75 7.72 -0.25
C ILE A 36 10.28 6.28 -0.15
N GLY A 37 10.03 5.58 0.97
CA GLY A 37 10.41 4.17 1.14
C GLY A 37 9.76 3.25 0.10
N HIS A 38 8.47 3.45 -0.21
CA HIS A 38 7.80 2.72 -1.28
C HIS A 38 8.43 3.04 -2.65
N ILE A 39 8.71 4.32 -2.92
CA ILE A 39 9.31 4.75 -4.19
C ILE A 39 10.67 4.08 -4.39
N LYS A 40 11.55 4.15 -3.38
CA LYS A 40 12.87 3.51 -3.42
C LYS A 40 12.80 1.99 -3.60
N HIS A 41 11.88 1.32 -2.88
CA HIS A 41 11.60 -0.10 -3.05
C HIS A 41 11.23 -0.42 -4.51
N LEU A 42 10.33 0.35 -5.12
CA LEU A 42 9.90 0.14 -6.50
C LEU A 42 11.00 0.45 -7.52
N GLU A 43 11.79 1.50 -7.31
CA GLU A 43 12.97 1.82 -8.14
C GLU A 43 13.98 0.66 -8.12
N LYS A 44 14.31 0.16 -6.92
CA LYS A 44 15.22 -0.96 -6.76
C LYS A 44 14.67 -2.24 -7.37
N SER A 45 13.38 -2.52 -7.19
CA SER A 45 12.72 -3.66 -7.80
C SER A 45 12.76 -3.56 -9.33
N LYS A 46 12.47 -2.39 -9.90
CA LYS A 46 12.55 -2.16 -11.36
C LYS A 46 13.92 -2.47 -11.94
N SER A 47 15.01 -2.21 -11.21
CA SER A 47 16.37 -2.49 -11.69
C SER A 47 16.70 -3.98 -11.87
N LEU A 48 15.85 -4.89 -11.37
CA LEU A 48 16.02 -6.34 -11.50
C LEU A 48 15.45 -6.91 -12.81
N GLY A 49 14.67 -6.15 -13.54
CA GLY A 49 14.05 -6.63 -14.78
C GLY A 49 13.53 -5.54 -15.70
N ASP A 50 12.93 -5.97 -16.80
CA ASP A 50 12.46 -5.07 -17.85
C ASP A 50 11.11 -4.42 -17.54
N LYS A 51 10.21 -5.16 -16.88
CA LYS A 51 8.84 -4.75 -16.59
C LYS A 51 8.52 -4.88 -15.11
N LEU A 52 8.12 -3.78 -14.49
CA LEU A 52 7.67 -3.76 -13.10
C LEU A 52 6.15 -3.79 -13.05
N VAL A 53 5.63 -4.82 -12.44
CA VAL A 53 4.23 -5.02 -12.10
C VAL A 53 4.04 -4.74 -10.62
N VAL A 54 3.03 -3.95 -10.28
CA VAL A 54 2.63 -3.75 -8.88
C VAL A 54 1.21 -4.23 -8.71
N THR A 55 0.98 -5.16 -7.77
CA THR A 55 -0.36 -5.58 -7.39
C THR A 55 -0.73 -5.00 -6.02
N ILE A 56 -1.94 -4.45 -5.91
CA ILE A 56 -2.44 -3.75 -4.74
C ILE A 56 -3.50 -4.61 -4.06
N THR A 57 -3.38 -4.82 -2.75
CA THR A 57 -4.39 -5.53 -1.96
C THR A 57 -5.71 -4.76 -1.99
N ALA A 58 -6.82 -5.40 -2.42
CA ALA A 58 -8.14 -4.80 -2.41
C ALA A 58 -8.57 -4.45 -0.98
N ASP A 59 -9.39 -3.39 -0.83
CA ASP A 59 -9.75 -2.80 0.46
C ASP A 59 -10.30 -3.83 1.45
N LYS A 60 -11.18 -4.72 0.99
CA LYS A 60 -11.79 -5.77 1.81
C LYS A 60 -10.81 -6.78 2.41
N TYR A 61 -9.56 -6.80 1.94
CA TYR A 61 -8.50 -7.69 2.43
C TYR A 61 -7.41 -6.94 3.19
N VAL A 62 -7.63 -5.66 3.53
CA VAL A 62 -6.67 -4.87 4.31
C VAL A 62 -7.02 -4.95 5.80
N PHE A 63 -6.28 -5.73 6.57
CA PHE A 63 -6.46 -5.92 8.02
C PHE A 63 -5.40 -5.14 8.81
N LYS A 64 -5.38 -3.80 8.69
CA LYS A 64 -4.39 -2.94 9.37
C LYS A 64 -4.99 -2.08 10.49
N GLY A 65 -6.16 -2.45 10.99
CA GLY A 65 -6.86 -1.73 12.04
C GLY A 65 -7.97 -0.80 11.53
N PRO A 66 -8.68 -0.10 12.44
CA PRO A 66 -9.80 0.76 12.08
C PRO A 66 -9.35 1.91 11.17
N ASN A 67 -10.24 2.32 10.27
CA ASN A 67 -10.01 3.38 9.29
C ASN A 67 -8.81 3.13 8.34
N ARG A 68 -8.50 1.86 8.06
CA ARG A 68 -7.48 1.45 7.09
C ARG A 68 -8.07 0.53 6.01
N PRO A 69 -7.74 0.74 4.74
CA PRO A 69 -6.80 1.74 4.23
C PRO A 69 -7.39 3.16 4.27
N VAL A 70 -6.53 4.20 4.30
CA VAL A 70 -6.92 5.62 4.24
C VAL A 70 -7.46 5.96 2.86
N PHE A 71 -6.80 5.47 1.81
CA PHE A 71 -7.22 5.61 0.42
C PHE A 71 -7.77 4.29 -0.11
N ASN A 72 -8.89 4.37 -0.83
CA ASN A 72 -9.49 3.21 -1.47
C ASN A 72 -8.54 2.61 -2.54
N GLU A 73 -8.81 1.37 -2.95
CA GLU A 73 -7.98 0.62 -3.89
C GLU A 73 -7.76 1.32 -5.23
N ASN A 74 -8.75 2.11 -5.71
CA ASN A 74 -8.64 2.83 -6.98
C ASN A 74 -7.63 3.98 -6.85
N LEU A 75 -7.76 4.83 -5.81
CA LEU A 75 -6.82 5.93 -5.57
C LEU A 75 -5.39 5.43 -5.33
N ARG A 76 -5.24 4.31 -4.61
CA ARG A 76 -3.94 3.68 -4.39
C ARG A 76 -3.34 3.15 -5.70
N SER A 77 -4.18 2.60 -6.57
CA SER A 77 -3.77 2.11 -7.89
C SER A 77 -3.32 3.25 -8.79
N GLU A 78 -4.06 4.36 -8.82
CA GLU A 78 -3.71 5.56 -9.58
C GLU A 78 -2.40 6.17 -9.08
N ALA A 79 -2.21 6.30 -7.77
CA ALA A 79 -0.98 6.82 -7.18
C ALA A 79 0.25 5.98 -7.60
N ILE A 80 0.15 4.65 -7.56
CA ILE A 80 1.22 3.76 -8.01
C ILE A 80 1.42 3.82 -9.53
N ALA A 81 0.34 3.87 -10.30
CA ALA A 81 0.42 3.95 -11.78
C ALA A 81 1.06 5.25 -12.27
N SER A 82 0.97 6.35 -11.49
CA SER A 82 1.62 7.62 -11.82
C SER A 82 3.15 7.56 -11.75
N LEU A 83 3.72 6.58 -11.04
CA LEU A 83 5.17 6.44 -10.93
C LEU A 83 5.78 6.00 -12.26
N LYS A 84 6.82 6.70 -12.72
CA LYS A 84 7.50 6.42 -13.99
C LYS A 84 8.08 5.01 -14.05
N VAL A 85 8.56 4.49 -12.92
CA VAL A 85 9.22 3.17 -12.83
C VAL A 85 8.26 2.00 -12.90
N VAL A 86 6.94 2.22 -12.72
CA VAL A 86 5.90 1.19 -12.76
C VAL A 86 5.38 1.06 -14.19
N ASP A 87 5.39 -0.15 -14.73
CA ASP A 87 4.85 -0.43 -16.07
C ASP A 87 3.37 -0.84 -16.02
N TYR A 88 2.99 -1.67 -15.02
CA TYR A 88 1.64 -2.23 -14.91
C TYR A 88 1.18 -2.27 -13.46
N VAL A 89 -0.11 -2.05 -13.25
CA VAL A 89 -0.78 -2.11 -11.94
C VAL A 89 -2.03 -3.00 -12.06
N ALA A 90 -2.31 -3.79 -11.04
CA ALA A 90 -3.58 -4.50 -10.92
C ALA A 90 -4.04 -4.56 -9.45
N ILE A 91 -5.36 -4.61 -9.23
CA ILE A 91 -5.92 -4.85 -7.90
C ILE A 91 -5.97 -6.36 -7.66
N ASN A 92 -5.43 -6.80 -6.53
CA ASN A 92 -5.43 -8.20 -6.13
C ASN A 92 -6.57 -8.46 -5.14
N TYR A 93 -7.60 -9.14 -5.57
CA TYR A 93 -8.77 -9.50 -4.76
C TYR A 93 -8.50 -10.74 -3.91
N SER A 94 -7.38 -10.72 -3.16
CA SER A 94 -6.99 -11.76 -2.22
C SER A 94 -6.15 -11.15 -1.10
N ALA A 95 -6.15 -11.75 0.08
CA ALA A 95 -5.36 -11.32 1.22
C ALA A 95 -3.83 -11.50 1.02
N SER A 96 -3.42 -12.35 0.06
CA SER A 96 -2.01 -12.62 -0.24
C SER A 96 -1.71 -12.47 -1.73
N ALA A 97 -0.43 -12.41 -2.08
CA ALA A 97 0.02 -12.37 -3.48
C ALA A 97 -0.11 -13.73 -4.20
N ALA A 98 -0.56 -14.78 -3.54
CA ALA A 98 -0.58 -16.14 -4.10
C ALA A 98 -1.31 -16.24 -5.44
N LEU A 99 -2.46 -15.55 -5.59
CA LEU A 99 -3.22 -15.49 -6.83
C LEU A 99 -2.41 -14.81 -7.94
N SER A 100 -1.88 -13.62 -7.65
CA SER A 100 -1.05 -12.87 -8.59
C SER A 100 0.18 -13.66 -9.03
N LEU A 101 0.86 -14.34 -8.11
CA LEU A 101 2.03 -15.17 -8.40
C LEU A 101 1.69 -16.37 -9.31
N LYS A 102 0.54 -17.01 -9.07
CA LYS A 102 0.06 -18.13 -9.91
C LYS A 102 -0.24 -17.69 -11.34
N LEU A 103 -0.95 -16.56 -11.50
CA LEU A 103 -1.43 -16.09 -12.79
C LEU A 103 -0.32 -15.39 -13.59
N LEU A 104 0.42 -14.49 -12.96
CA LEU A 104 1.38 -13.62 -13.64
C LEU A 104 2.75 -14.28 -13.80
N LYS A 105 3.09 -15.26 -12.95
CA LYS A 105 4.36 -16.04 -12.98
C LYS A 105 5.58 -15.14 -13.16
N PRO A 106 5.87 -14.18 -12.27
CA PRO A 106 6.99 -13.26 -12.44
C PRO A 106 8.35 -13.98 -12.35
N ASP A 107 9.39 -13.39 -12.97
CA ASP A 107 10.78 -13.85 -12.82
C ASP A 107 11.34 -13.47 -11.44
N PHE A 108 10.93 -12.29 -10.92
CA PHE A 108 11.31 -11.80 -9.59
C PHE A 108 10.09 -11.37 -8.80
N TYR A 109 10.06 -11.73 -7.53
CA TYR A 109 9.09 -11.24 -6.57
C TYR A 109 9.81 -10.49 -5.47
N CYS A 110 9.55 -9.18 -5.36
CA CYS A 110 10.25 -8.28 -4.47
C CYS A 110 9.39 -7.89 -3.27
N LYS A 111 10.00 -7.91 -2.09
CA LYS A 111 9.45 -7.42 -0.82
C LYS A 111 10.47 -6.51 -0.13
N GLY A 112 10.00 -5.60 0.72
CA GLY A 112 10.87 -4.81 1.59
C GLY A 112 11.56 -5.68 2.65
N LYS A 113 12.60 -5.13 3.28
CA LYS A 113 13.36 -5.82 4.34
C LYS A 113 12.52 -6.19 5.58
N ASP A 114 11.36 -5.57 5.78
CA ASP A 114 10.39 -5.90 6.84
C ASP A 114 9.97 -7.38 6.78
N TYR A 115 10.12 -8.04 5.62
CA TYR A 115 9.86 -9.45 5.42
C TYR A 115 11.11 -10.33 5.58
N LYS A 116 12.23 -9.79 6.13
CA LYS A 116 13.44 -10.57 6.39
C LYS A 116 13.20 -11.69 7.41
N ASN A 117 12.39 -11.39 8.42
CA ASN A 117 11.89 -12.39 9.35
C ASN A 117 10.46 -12.78 8.92
N PHE A 118 10.25 -14.02 8.50
CA PHE A 118 8.90 -14.53 8.16
C PHE A 118 7.90 -14.44 9.33
N LYS A 119 8.37 -14.13 10.56
CA LYS A 119 7.54 -13.90 11.75
C LYS A 119 6.82 -12.54 11.68
N ASP A 120 7.36 -11.58 10.93
CA ASP A 120 6.81 -10.23 10.79
C ASP A 120 5.75 -10.14 9.68
N ASP A 121 5.48 -11.26 8.99
CA ASP A 121 4.43 -11.35 7.99
C ASP A 121 3.04 -11.41 8.64
N ILE A 122 2.33 -10.29 8.64
CA ILE A 122 0.98 -10.13 9.19
C ILE A 122 0.00 -11.13 8.57
N THR A 123 0.22 -11.53 7.32
CA THR A 123 -0.65 -12.46 6.61
C THR A 123 -0.28 -13.92 6.86
N GLY A 124 0.92 -14.21 7.35
CA GLY A 124 1.48 -15.56 7.49
C GLY A 124 1.65 -16.31 6.16
N GLN A 125 1.47 -15.64 5.01
CA GLN A 125 1.39 -16.27 3.69
C GLN A 125 2.71 -16.26 2.91
N ILE A 126 3.73 -15.55 3.37
CA ILE A 126 4.98 -15.36 2.61
C ILE A 126 5.65 -16.71 2.24
N LYS A 127 5.58 -17.71 3.12
CA LYS A 127 6.13 -19.04 2.84
C LYS A 127 5.43 -19.72 1.67
N ASN A 128 4.09 -19.61 1.61
CA ASN A 128 3.27 -20.13 0.52
C ASN A 128 3.53 -19.36 -0.77
N GLU A 129 3.64 -18.04 -0.71
CA GLU A 129 3.97 -17.18 -1.83
C GLU A 129 5.33 -17.56 -2.45
N VAL A 130 6.36 -17.74 -1.61
CA VAL A 130 7.70 -18.18 -2.06
C VAL A 130 7.67 -19.59 -2.67
N LYS A 131 6.86 -20.52 -2.13
CA LYS A 131 6.67 -21.85 -2.70
C LYS A 131 6.08 -21.77 -4.11
N ILE A 132 5.02 -21.00 -4.30
CA ILE A 132 4.36 -20.76 -5.59
C ILE A 132 5.34 -20.10 -6.57
N LEU A 133 6.09 -19.09 -6.12
CA LEU A 133 7.08 -18.43 -6.95
C LEU A 133 8.15 -19.40 -7.47
N LYS A 134 8.70 -20.22 -6.57
CA LYS A 134 9.74 -21.22 -6.92
C LYS A 134 9.21 -22.28 -7.88
N SER A 135 7.96 -22.74 -7.74
CA SER A 135 7.36 -23.69 -8.69
C SER A 135 7.24 -23.11 -10.11
N ASN A 136 7.18 -21.78 -10.22
CA ASN A 136 7.20 -21.04 -11.48
C ASN A 136 8.63 -20.62 -11.92
N LYS A 137 9.68 -21.13 -11.28
CA LYS A 137 11.10 -20.79 -11.55
C LYS A 137 11.45 -19.32 -11.26
N GLY A 138 10.63 -18.60 -10.50
CA GLY A 138 10.88 -17.22 -10.08
C GLY A 138 11.83 -17.15 -8.87
N LYS A 139 12.43 -15.96 -8.67
CA LYS A 139 13.36 -15.68 -7.58
C LYS A 139 12.72 -14.66 -6.60
N PHE A 140 12.82 -14.97 -5.30
CA PHE A 140 12.40 -14.03 -4.23
C PHE A 140 13.56 -13.10 -3.90
N VAL A 141 13.30 -11.79 -3.83
CA VAL A 141 14.30 -10.76 -3.56
C VAL A 141 13.82 -9.83 -2.48
N LEU A 142 14.65 -9.57 -1.48
CA LEU A 142 14.42 -8.52 -0.49
C LEU A 142 15.18 -7.26 -0.92
N THR A 143 14.51 -6.11 -0.82
CA THR A 143 15.15 -4.81 -1.06
C THR A 143 15.52 -4.18 0.28
N ASP A 144 16.75 -3.67 0.39
CA ASP A 144 17.29 -3.08 1.63
C ASP A 144 17.11 -1.55 1.70
N GLU A 145 16.05 -1.05 1.10
CA GLU A 145 15.79 0.39 1.08
C GLU A 145 15.28 0.92 2.44
N ILE A 146 15.33 2.25 2.60
CA ILE A 146 14.87 2.94 3.82
C ILE A 146 13.42 2.57 4.11
N THR A 147 13.18 1.93 5.25
CA THR A 147 11.83 1.57 5.69
C THR A 147 11.23 2.69 6.51
N PHE A 148 10.30 3.41 5.90
CA PHE A 148 9.29 4.15 6.65
C PHE A 148 8.00 3.33 6.63
N SER A 149 7.38 3.09 7.79
CA SER A 149 6.07 2.45 7.77
C SER A 149 4.98 3.53 7.75
N SER A 150 4.03 3.42 6.82
CA SER A 150 2.84 4.29 6.80
C SER A 150 2.12 4.28 8.16
N SER A 151 2.14 3.15 8.86
CA SER A 151 1.58 3.02 10.20
C SER A 151 2.33 3.87 11.23
N SER A 152 3.67 3.91 11.17
CA SER A 152 4.48 4.76 12.07
C SER A 152 4.22 6.25 11.81
N LEU A 153 4.08 6.66 10.55
CA LEU A 153 3.76 8.06 10.20
C LEU A 153 2.38 8.45 10.73
N LEU A 154 1.36 7.62 10.57
CA LEU A 154 0.02 7.88 11.08
C LEU A 154 -0.03 7.89 12.61
N ASN A 155 0.71 7.01 13.28
CA ASN A 155 0.79 6.99 14.73
C ASN A 155 1.49 8.23 15.30
N LEU A 156 2.51 8.74 14.62
CA LEU A 156 3.17 9.99 15.00
C LEU A 156 2.20 11.18 14.91
N THR A 157 1.46 11.32 13.80
CA THR A 157 0.48 12.40 13.63
C THR A 157 -0.71 12.24 14.60
N GLY A 158 -1.19 11.03 14.85
CA GLY A 158 -2.25 10.75 15.81
C GLY A 158 -1.87 11.10 17.25
N ASN A 159 -0.64 10.86 17.67
CA ASN A 159 -0.13 11.21 18.99
C ASN A 159 0.10 12.73 19.15
N ILE A 160 0.57 13.41 18.11
CA ILE A 160 0.75 14.87 18.12
C ILE A 160 -0.62 15.56 18.28
N ASN A 161 -1.64 15.12 17.54
CA ASN A 161 -2.98 15.67 17.65
C ASN A 161 -3.63 15.38 19.00
N LYS A 162 -3.48 14.19 19.57
CA LYS A 162 -3.99 13.87 20.92
C LYS A 162 -3.33 14.71 22.01
N SER A 163 -2.01 14.92 21.94
CA SER A 163 -1.31 15.71 22.94
C SER A 163 -1.66 17.20 22.86
N LYS A 164 -1.72 17.78 21.67
CA LYS A 164 -2.20 19.16 21.44
C LYS A 164 -3.67 19.32 21.86
N HIS A 165 -4.54 18.43 21.41
CA HIS A 165 -5.97 18.48 21.74
C HIS A 165 -6.21 18.37 23.25
N ASN A 166 -5.56 17.45 23.93
CA ASN A 166 -5.66 17.30 25.38
C ASN A 166 -5.09 18.51 26.14
N LYS A 167 -4.04 19.15 25.63
CA LYS A 167 -3.49 20.38 26.21
C LYS A 167 -4.47 21.53 26.06
N THR A 168 -5.01 21.74 24.87
CA THR A 168 -6.02 22.76 24.55
C THR A 168 -7.31 22.55 25.35
N ILE A 169 -7.82 21.30 25.45
CA ILE A 169 -9.00 21.00 26.29
C ILE A 169 -8.73 21.27 27.78
N LYS A 170 -7.54 20.97 28.30
CA LYS A 170 -7.17 21.29 29.67
C LYS A 170 -7.08 22.80 29.91
N GLU A 171 -6.58 23.56 28.97
CA GLU A 171 -6.51 25.02 29.03
C GLU A 171 -7.93 25.64 28.94
N ILE A 172 -8.77 25.18 28.02
CA ILE A 172 -10.18 25.63 27.91
C ILE A 172 -10.94 25.30 29.20
N LYS A 173 -10.78 24.11 29.77
CA LYS A 173 -11.40 23.74 31.05
C LYS A 173 -10.95 24.59 32.25
N LYS A 174 -9.73 25.15 32.19
CA LYS A 174 -9.25 26.08 33.22
C LYS A 174 -9.83 27.49 33.08
N ILE A 175 -10.17 27.89 31.85
CA ILE A 175 -10.66 29.26 31.53
C ILE A 175 -12.18 29.34 31.61
N THR A 176 -12.90 28.26 31.31
CA THR A 176 -14.36 28.22 31.33
C THR A 176 -14.90 27.39 32.49
N ASN A 177 -15.54 28.07 33.45
CA ASN A 177 -16.45 27.40 34.36
C ASN A 177 -17.66 26.93 33.54
N PHE A 178 -17.87 25.65 33.40
CA PHE A 178 -18.84 24.99 32.50
C PHE A 178 -20.30 25.40 32.71
N SER A 179 -20.61 26.18 33.75
CA SER A 179 -21.94 26.73 34.05
C SER A 179 -22.38 27.87 33.12
N GLN A 180 -21.48 28.46 32.33
CA GLN A 180 -21.79 29.61 31.47
C GLN A 180 -21.99 29.27 29.97
N ILE A 181 -21.81 28.00 29.56
CA ILE A 181 -21.85 27.60 28.12
C ILE A 181 -23.31 27.24 27.66
N LYS A 182 -24.28 27.27 28.51
CA LYS A 182 -25.68 26.90 28.17
C LYS A 182 -26.39 27.86 27.19
N ASN A 183 -25.79 28.98 26.79
CA ASN A 183 -26.46 30.02 25.99
C ASN A 183 -25.68 30.41 24.71
N ILE A 184 -25.09 29.45 23.98
CA ILE A 184 -24.55 29.74 22.63
C ILE A 184 -25.65 29.36 21.61
N PRO A 185 -26.22 30.32 20.84
CA PRO A 185 -27.15 29.99 19.77
C PRO A 185 -26.44 29.15 18.69
N SER A 186 -27.13 28.12 18.21
CA SER A 186 -26.64 27.32 17.08
C SER A 186 -26.50 28.20 15.83
N CYS A 187 -25.29 28.39 15.34
CA CYS A 187 -25.09 28.97 14.02
C CYS A 187 -25.70 28.04 12.97
N GLN A 188 -26.84 28.43 12.41
CA GLN A 188 -27.34 27.85 11.17
C GLN A 188 -26.45 28.31 10.03
N ASN A 189 -25.78 27.35 9.38
CA ASN A 189 -25.07 27.56 8.14
C ASN A 189 -26.08 27.85 7.02
N THR A 190 -26.23 29.10 6.64
CA THR A 190 -26.78 29.49 5.34
C THR A 190 -25.63 29.50 4.35
N VAL A 191 -25.50 28.43 3.57
CA VAL A 191 -24.75 28.44 2.31
C VAL A 191 -25.76 28.91 1.26
N SER A 192 -25.60 30.12 0.77
CA SER A 192 -26.20 30.59 -0.47
C SER A 192 -25.14 30.51 -1.57
N ILE A 193 -25.45 29.73 -2.58
CA ILE A 193 -25.01 29.61 -4.00
C ILE A 193 -23.89 30.55 -4.45
#